data_e2c4ec3887628a87cba42d59f146d483
#
_entry.id   e2c4ec3887628a87cba42d59f146d483
#
_cell.length_a   1.000
_cell.length_b   1.000
_cell.length_c   1.000
_cell.angle_alpha   90.00
_cell.angle_beta   90.00
_cell.angle_gamma   90.00
#
_symmetry.space_group_name_H-M   'P 1'
#
loop_
_entity.id
_entity.type
_entity.pdbx_description
1 polymer ?
#
loop_
_entity_poly.entity_id
_entity_poly.type
_entity_poly.pdbx_seq_one_letter_code
_entity_poly.pdbx_strand_id
1 'polypeptide(L)'
;MTSKRQKVLVLFAAIAGVSWSVFSYAGEAPFYRGKTLTVLINFAAGGPTDIEGRITARFLGKHLPGQPAVIVQNMPGAGGVIGTNYLGEVAKPDGLTMGYFTGQFFNLLTADPTLRVDLAKFAYIASIEGVAVAYMRKDVAPGIQDPKDIMKAKGFKAGGLSLNSAKDVRFRLQLDILGIPHQYVTGYNSNSDARLALERNEIQFFTEGTPGYRSQVQPRMVKEGLVVPVYADELVTADGEFRPSSEVPDIPSFSQLHQQIFGKLGSGPLWEALKTINVTHAMQRIAKVSPGTPAEAVAALR
;
A
#
# COMPACT_ATOMS: atom_id res chain seq x y z
N MET A 1 65.94 48.42 -32.08
CA MET A 1 65.47 47.29 -32.93
C MET A 1 65.41 46.05 -32.11
N THR A 2 64.26 45.78 -31.50
CA THR A 2 64.00 44.57 -30.72
C THR A 2 63.47 43.50 -31.65
N SER A 3 64.21 42.42 -31.72
CA SER A 3 64.02 41.29 -32.62
C SER A 3 62.63 40.67 -32.58
N LYS A 4 62.04 40.43 -33.76
CA LYS A 4 60.78 39.70 -33.96
C LYS A 4 60.71 38.33 -33.24
N ARG A 5 61.88 37.79 -32.85
CA ARG A 5 61.95 36.49 -32.11
C ARG A 5 61.53 36.55 -30.66
N GLN A 6 61.59 37.68 -29.96
CA GLN A 6 61.17 37.82 -28.57
C GLN A 6 59.66 37.94 -28.44
N LYS A 7 58.93 38.44 -29.44
CA LYS A 7 57.49 38.56 -29.43
C LYS A 7 56.74 37.18 -29.62
N VAL A 8 57.44 36.26 -30.34
CA VAL A 8 56.88 34.92 -30.57
C VAL A 8 57.00 34.02 -29.31
N LEU A 9 58.08 34.20 -28.52
CA LEU A 9 58.27 33.42 -27.30
C LEU A 9 57.31 33.80 -26.17
N VAL A 10 56.88 35.06 -26.08
CA VAL A 10 55.92 35.55 -25.10
C VAL A 10 54.46 35.10 -25.43
N LEU A 11 54.16 34.93 -26.72
CA LEU A 11 52.81 34.48 -27.14
C LEU A 11 52.66 32.99 -26.92
N PHE A 12 53.68 32.15 -26.98
CA PHE A 12 53.63 30.72 -26.69
C PHE A 12 53.55 30.42 -25.19
N ALA A 13 54.14 31.28 -24.33
CA ALA A 13 54.04 31.14 -22.87
C ALA A 13 52.65 31.50 -22.34
N ALA A 14 51.87 32.39 -23.01
CA ALA A 14 50.51 32.77 -22.61
C ALA A 14 49.45 31.74 -23.02
N ILE A 15 49.70 30.89 -24.02
CA ILE A 15 48.76 29.83 -24.44
C ILE A 15 48.92 28.54 -23.60
N ALA A 16 50.14 28.29 -23.03
CA ALA A 16 50.38 27.14 -22.16
C ALA A 16 49.76 27.28 -20.73
N GLY A 17 49.38 28.50 -20.34
CA GLY A 17 48.83 28.78 -18.99
C GLY A 17 47.30 28.65 -18.86
N VAL A 18 46.55 28.42 -19.94
CA VAL A 18 45.07 28.37 -19.92
C VAL A 18 44.51 26.95 -19.96
N SER A 19 45.34 25.93 -20.03
CA SER A 19 44.88 24.57 -20.33
C SER A 19 44.76 23.61 -19.14
N TRP A 20 44.73 24.10 -17.88
CA TRP A 20 44.55 23.18 -16.76
C TRP A 20 43.64 23.73 -15.66
N SER A 21 42.37 23.88 -15.98
CA SER A 21 41.31 24.00 -14.99
C SER A 21 40.03 23.37 -15.53
N VAL A 22 40.13 22.18 -16.13
CA VAL A 22 39.00 21.29 -16.16
C VAL A 22 38.91 20.71 -14.75
N PHE A 23 38.31 21.45 -13.83
CA PHE A 23 37.77 20.85 -12.63
C PHE A 23 36.80 19.78 -13.10
N SER A 24 37.25 18.53 -13.15
CA SER A 24 36.36 17.39 -13.13
C SER A 24 35.52 17.53 -11.87
N TYR A 25 34.31 18.08 -11.99
CA TYR A 25 33.25 17.81 -11.06
C TYR A 25 33.02 16.28 -11.19
N ALA A 26 33.84 15.50 -10.50
CA ALA A 26 33.51 14.14 -10.19
C ALA A 26 32.27 14.24 -9.24
N GLY A 27 31.10 14.34 -9.85
CA GLY A 27 29.85 14.29 -9.11
C GLY A 27 29.92 13.07 -8.18
N GLU A 28 29.64 13.26 -6.92
CA GLU A 28 29.63 12.20 -5.91
C GLU A 28 28.86 10.98 -6.46
N ALA A 29 29.45 9.79 -6.37
CA ALA A 29 28.84 8.61 -6.96
C ALA A 29 27.46 8.39 -6.33
N PRO A 30 26.42 8.08 -7.14
CA PRO A 30 25.07 7.87 -6.61
C PRO A 30 25.07 6.93 -5.40
N PHE A 31 24.35 7.31 -4.36
CA PHE A 31 24.33 6.59 -3.07
C PHE A 31 24.12 5.07 -3.25
N TYR A 32 23.24 4.66 -4.15
CA TYR A 32 22.88 3.25 -4.34
C TYR A 32 23.81 2.47 -5.29
N ARG A 33 24.84 3.08 -5.87
CA ARG A 33 25.72 2.38 -6.80
C ARG A 33 26.42 1.20 -6.13
N GLY A 34 26.28 -0.01 -6.70
CA GLY A 34 26.90 -1.24 -6.20
C GLY A 34 26.28 -1.76 -4.88
N LYS A 35 25.16 -1.18 -4.43
CA LYS A 35 24.44 -1.63 -3.22
C LYS A 35 23.23 -2.47 -3.57
N THR A 36 22.70 -3.17 -2.57
CA THR A 36 21.42 -3.88 -2.65
C THR A 36 20.41 -3.19 -1.74
N LEU A 37 19.24 -2.85 -2.28
CA LEU A 37 18.11 -2.31 -1.54
C LEU A 37 17.12 -3.44 -1.21
N THR A 38 16.78 -3.61 0.06
CA THR A 38 15.72 -4.50 0.50
C THR A 38 14.41 -3.75 0.58
N VAL A 39 13.39 -4.19 -0.15
CA VAL A 39 12.00 -3.76 0.03
C VAL A 39 11.33 -4.74 1.00
N LEU A 40 11.13 -4.28 2.22
CA LEU A 40 10.47 -5.03 3.29
C LEU A 40 8.96 -4.85 3.17
N ILE A 41 8.21 -5.95 3.14
CA ILE A 41 6.74 -5.95 3.05
C ILE A 41 6.18 -6.54 4.33
N ASN A 42 5.27 -5.84 5.00
CA ASN A 42 4.72 -6.23 6.30
C ASN A 42 3.55 -7.24 6.24
N PHE A 43 3.33 -7.85 5.07
CA PHE A 43 2.35 -8.93 4.87
C PHE A 43 2.96 -10.11 4.11
N ALA A 44 2.31 -11.27 4.19
CA ALA A 44 2.74 -12.47 3.49
C ALA A 44 2.62 -12.32 1.96
N ALA A 45 3.38 -13.14 1.24
CA ALA A 45 3.41 -13.15 -0.22
C ALA A 45 2.04 -13.44 -0.84
N GLY A 46 1.78 -12.88 -2.03
CA GLY A 46 0.57 -13.09 -2.84
C GLY A 46 -0.64 -12.21 -2.45
N GLY A 47 -0.55 -11.40 -1.39
CA GLY A 47 -1.55 -10.39 -1.07
C GLY A 47 -1.33 -9.07 -1.82
N PRO A 48 -2.30 -8.13 -1.77
CA PRO A 48 -2.20 -6.85 -2.49
C PRO A 48 -0.94 -6.06 -2.19
N THR A 49 -0.54 -5.99 -0.91
CA THR A 49 0.69 -5.28 -0.50
C THR A 49 1.95 -5.91 -1.11
N ASP A 50 2.00 -7.25 -1.19
CA ASP A 50 3.11 -7.96 -1.80
C ASP A 50 3.16 -7.76 -3.31
N ILE A 51 2.01 -7.85 -3.98
CA ILE A 51 1.91 -7.63 -5.43
C ILE A 51 2.41 -6.24 -5.81
N GLU A 52 1.90 -5.20 -5.15
CA GLU A 52 2.33 -3.82 -5.40
C GLU A 52 3.79 -3.57 -5.02
N GLY A 53 4.23 -4.10 -3.87
CA GLY A 53 5.61 -3.96 -3.41
C GLY A 53 6.61 -4.59 -4.37
N ARG A 54 6.28 -5.74 -4.99
CA ARG A 54 7.11 -6.37 -6.02
C ARG A 54 7.13 -5.58 -7.32
N ILE A 55 6.00 -4.99 -7.72
CA ILE A 55 5.94 -4.08 -8.87
C ILE A 55 6.84 -2.87 -8.59
N THR A 56 6.68 -2.22 -7.44
CA THR A 56 7.48 -1.08 -7.01
C THR A 56 8.98 -1.43 -7.00
N ALA A 57 9.37 -2.54 -6.38
CA ALA A 57 10.75 -3.01 -6.31
C ALA A 57 11.38 -3.20 -7.69
N ARG A 58 10.63 -3.77 -8.65
CA ARG A 58 11.09 -3.98 -10.04
C ARG A 58 11.40 -2.66 -10.76
N PHE A 59 10.64 -1.60 -10.48
CA PHE A 59 10.90 -0.28 -11.08
C PHE A 59 11.96 0.51 -10.31
N LEU A 60 12.00 0.44 -8.99
CA LEU A 60 13.02 1.10 -8.18
C LEU A 60 14.45 0.77 -8.65
N GLY A 61 14.78 -0.50 -8.88
CA GLY A 61 16.10 -0.92 -9.35
C GLY A 61 16.52 -0.30 -10.70
N LYS A 62 15.53 0.10 -11.52
CA LYS A 62 15.78 0.73 -12.82
C LYS A 62 15.89 2.25 -12.76
N HIS A 63 15.19 2.87 -11.83
CA HIS A 63 15.02 4.33 -11.79
C HIS A 63 15.81 5.01 -10.68
N LEU A 64 16.22 4.28 -9.63
CA LEU A 64 17.08 4.85 -8.60
C LEU A 64 18.48 5.19 -9.15
N PRO A 65 19.03 6.37 -8.81
CA PRO A 65 20.41 6.70 -9.12
C PRO A 65 21.36 5.62 -8.60
N GLY A 66 22.23 5.10 -9.46
CA GLY A 66 23.15 4.01 -9.14
C GLY A 66 22.61 2.61 -9.44
N GLN A 67 21.34 2.46 -9.82
CA GLN A 67 20.69 1.21 -10.25
C GLN A 67 21.01 0.03 -9.34
N PRO A 68 20.62 0.08 -8.04
CA PRO A 68 20.90 -1.01 -7.11
C PRO A 68 20.20 -2.30 -7.51
N ALA A 69 20.74 -3.42 -7.08
CA ALA A 69 19.95 -4.64 -7.00
C ALA A 69 18.82 -4.44 -5.97
N VAL A 70 17.60 -4.86 -6.30
CA VAL A 70 16.46 -4.76 -5.37
C VAL A 70 15.93 -6.14 -5.05
N ILE A 71 15.85 -6.47 -3.77
CA ILE A 71 15.27 -7.71 -3.26
C ILE A 71 14.03 -7.41 -2.45
N VAL A 72 13.08 -8.36 -2.42
CA VAL A 72 11.85 -8.25 -1.66
C VAL A 72 11.85 -9.27 -0.53
N GLN A 73 11.55 -8.81 0.68
CA GLN A 73 11.42 -9.64 1.87
C GLN A 73 10.04 -9.43 2.51
N ASN A 74 9.34 -10.51 2.82
CA ASN A 74 8.07 -10.45 3.54
C ASN A 74 8.29 -10.71 5.05
N MET A 75 7.65 -9.91 5.89
CA MET A 75 7.66 -10.04 7.35
C MET A 75 6.23 -9.83 7.89
N PRO A 76 5.36 -10.84 7.75
CA PRO A 76 3.97 -10.76 8.17
C PRO A 76 3.82 -10.89 9.69
N GLY A 77 2.61 -10.61 10.18
CA GLY A 77 2.18 -10.87 11.56
C GLY A 77 1.63 -9.64 12.27
N ALA A 78 0.71 -9.88 13.20
CA ALA A 78 0.02 -8.85 14.00
C ALA A 78 -0.54 -7.70 13.15
N GLY A 79 -1.23 -7.99 12.03
CA GLY A 79 -1.77 -6.94 11.16
C GLY A 79 -0.71 -6.05 10.50
N GLY A 80 0.57 -6.51 10.42
CA GLY A 80 1.69 -5.76 9.84
C GLY A 80 2.57 -5.06 10.87
N VAL A 81 2.24 -5.13 12.16
CA VAL A 81 3.00 -4.47 13.24
C VAL A 81 4.39 -5.06 13.40
N ILE A 82 4.57 -6.39 13.20
CA ILE A 82 5.89 -7.03 13.32
C ILE A 82 6.89 -6.39 12.36
N GLY A 83 6.57 -6.29 11.07
CA GLY A 83 7.44 -5.64 10.08
C GLY A 83 7.66 -4.16 10.37
N THR A 84 6.66 -3.46 10.92
CA THR A 84 6.76 -2.05 11.28
C THR A 84 7.73 -1.84 12.44
N ASN A 85 7.61 -2.63 13.51
CA ASN A 85 8.53 -2.59 14.64
C ASN A 85 9.95 -2.99 14.20
N TYR A 86 10.11 -4.04 13.41
CA TYR A 86 11.41 -4.43 12.88
C TYR A 86 12.11 -3.29 12.14
N LEU A 87 11.40 -2.57 11.26
CA LEU A 87 11.97 -1.47 10.51
C LEU A 87 12.42 -0.32 11.43
N GLY A 88 11.71 -0.07 12.54
CA GLY A 88 12.02 1.03 13.44
C GLY A 88 13.02 0.70 14.56
N GLU A 89 13.10 -0.58 14.96
CA GLU A 89 13.90 -1.00 16.13
C GLU A 89 15.15 -1.81 15.74
N VAL A 90 15.10 -2.59 14.65
CA VAL A 90 16.09 -3.62 14.33
C VAL A 90 16.84 -3.34 13.03
N ALA A 91 16.13 -2.89 12.00
CA ALA A 91 16.76 -2.59 10.70
C ALA A 91 17.79 -1.47 10.86
N LYS A 92 18.97 -1.65 10.24
CA LYS A 92 20.01 -0.64 10.25
C LYS A 92 19.52 0.64 9.56
N PRO A 93 19.75 1.82 10.12
CA PRO A 93 19.35 3.08 9.49
C PRO A 93 20.34 3.52 8.41
N ASP A 94 20.79 2.60 7.57
CA ASP A 94 21.79 2.82 6.52
C ASP A 94 21.15 3.13 5.14
N GLY A 95 19.83 3.20 5.07
CA GLY A 95 19.09 3.45 3.84
C GLY A 95 18.97 2.24 2.90
N LEU A 96 19.46 1.05 3.28
CA LEU A 96 19.40 -0.15 2.45
C LEU A 96 18.18 -1.04 2.73
N THR A 97 17.32 -0.64 3.67
CA THR A 97 16.02 -1.29 3.92
C THR A 97 14.91 -0.25 3.84
N MET A 98 14.00 -0.40 2.90
CA MET A 98 12.81 0.42 2.75
C MET A 98 11.57 -0.43 3.05
N GLY A 99 10.73 0.01 3.98
CA GLY A 99 9.42 -0.59 4.21
C GLY A 99 8.42 -0.15 3.13
N TYR A 100 7.72 -1.11 2.52
CA TYR A 100 6.53 -0.89 1.71
C TYR A 100 5.35 -1.49 2.45
N PHE A 101 4.65 -0.68 3.22
CA PHE A 101 3.76 -1.12 4.30
C PHE A 101 2.31 -0.67 4.13
N THR A 102 1.40 -1.40 4.78
CA THR A 102 -0.01 -1.03 4.95
C THR A 102 -0.43 -1.18 6.42
N GLY A 103 -1.51 -0.54 6.83
CA GLY A 103 -2.23 -0.77 8.09
C GLY A 103 -1.74 0.00 9.31
N GLN A 104 -0.54 0.51 9.36
CA GLN A 104 0.12 1.05 10.56
C GLN A 104 -0.55 2.28 11.17
N PHE A 105 -1.20 3.14 10.37
CA PHE A 105 -1.94 4.29 10.91
C PHE A 105 -3.21 3.89 11.64
N PHE A 106 -3.81 2.79 11.26
CA PHE A 106 -4.94 2.24 12.01
C PHE A 106 -4.49 1.76 13.40
N ASN A 107 -3.34 1.10 13.50
CA ASN A 107 -2.78 0.69 14.79
C ASN A 107 -2.47 1.90 15.69
N LEU A 108 -2.03 3.02 15.10
CA LEU A 108 -1.87 4.28 15.84
C LEU A 108 -3.21 4.84 16.34
N LEU A 109 -4.24 4.88 15.47
CA LEU A 109 -5.59 5.36 15.82
C LEU A 109 -6.24 4.55 16.94
N THR A 110 -5.99 3.24 16.98
CA THR A 110 -6.53 2.34 18.00
C THR A 110 -5.65 2.21 19.25
N ALA A 111 -4.56 2.98 19.33
CA ALA A 111 -3.57 2.89 20.39
C ALA A 111 -3.11 1.44 20.64
N ASP A 112 -2.84 0.69 19.56
CA ASP A 112 -2.44 -0.71 19.63
C ASP A 112 -1.15 -0.87 20.45
N PRO A 113 -1.19 -1.55 21.62
CA PRO A 113 -0.02 -1.66 22.50
C PRO A 113 1.12 -2.48 21.90
N THR A 114 0.87 -3.23 20.83
CA THR A 114 1.90 -4.00 20.13
C THR A 114 2.72 -3.15 19.16
N LEU A 115 2.25 -1.94 18.79
CA LEU A 115 3.00 -0.96 18.01
C LEU A 115 3.95 -0.19 18.94
N ARG A 116 5.23 -0.56 18.92
CA ARG A 116 6.24 -0.01 19.85
C ARG A 116 7.01 1.18 19.29
N VAL A 117 6.95 1.39 17.98
CA VAL A 117 7.70 2.44 17.29
C VAL A 117 6.88 3.73 17.18
N ASP A 118 7.56 4.86 17.26
CA ASP A 118 6.98 6.16 16.95
C ASP A 118 6.96 6.38 15.43
N LEU A 119 5.76 6.33 14.85
CA LEU A 119 5.59 6.48 13.40
C LEU A 119 6.06 7.86 12.90
N ALA A 120 6.05 8.91 13.75
CA ALA A 120 6.49 10.24 13.34
C ALA A 120 8.01 10.34 13.11
N LYS A 121 8.80 9.40 13.63
CA LYS A 121 10.27 9.41 13.48
C LYS A 121 10.78 8.81 12.17
N PHE A 122 9.95 8.10 11.42
CA PHE A 122 10.37 7.53 10.13
C PHE A 122 10.53 8.60 9.05
N ALA A 123 11.47 8.39 8.14
CA ALA A 123 11.52 9.19 6.92
C ALA A 123 10.57 8.58 5.87
N TYR A 124 9.48 9.29 5.60
CA TYR A 124 8.49 8.91 4.59
C TYR A 124 8.99 9.29 3.19
N ILE A 125 8.89 8.34 2.27
CA ILE A 125 9.33 8.48 0.88
C ILE A 125 8.13 8.79 -0.01
N ALA A 126 7.09 7.96 0.06
CA ALA A 126 5.87 8.10 -0.73
C ALA A 126 4.68 7.47 -0.02
N SER A 127 3.47 7.92 -0.36
CA SER A 127 2.25 7.20 -0.05
C SER A 127 1.39 7.03 -1.29
N ILE A 128 0.62 5.96 -1.32
CA ILE A 128 -0.32 5.65 -2.40
C ILE A 128 -1.68 5.43 -1.76
N GLU A 129 -2.68 6.13 -2.26
CA GLU A 129 -4.07 5.87 -1.90
C GLU A 129 -4.54 4.56 -2.54
N GLY A 130 -5.59 3.96 -1.99
CA GLY A 130 -6.19 2.77 -2.58
C GLY A 130 -7.36 2.28 -1.74
N VAL A 131 -8.22 1.51 -2.36
CA VAL A 131 -9.43 0.98 -1.74
C VAL A 131 -9.45 -0.55 -1.77
N ALA A 132 -10.40 -1.16 -1.07
CA ALA A 132 -10.68 -2.58 -1.18
C ALA A 132 -12.03 -2.82 -1.82
N VAL A 133 -12.19 -3.99 -2.42
CA VAL A 133 -13.45 -4.49 -2.97
C VAL A 133 -13.95 -5.61 -2.09
N ALA A 134 -15.20 -5.52 -1.69
CA ALA A 134 -15.93 -6.59 -1.03
C ALA A 134 -16.58 -7.49 -2.08
N TYR A 135 -16.47 -8.79 -1.90
CA TYR A 135 -17.08 -9.77 -2.78
C TYR A 135 -17.61 -10.95 -2.00
N MET A 136 -18.67 -11.57 -2.53
CA MET A 136 -19.40 -12.65 -1.88
C MET A 136 -19.61 -13.81 -2.86
N ARG A 137 -19.63 -15.05 -2.35
CA ARG A 137 -19.98 -16.23 -3.14
C ARG A 137 -21.42 -16.13 -3.63
N LYS A 138 -21.65 -16.53 -4.88
CA LYS A 138 -22.99 -16.55 -5.49
C LYS A 138 -23.96 -17.54 -4.87
N ASP A 139 -23.45 -18.63 -4.31
CA ASP A 139 -24.23 -19.72 -3.74
C ASP A 139 -24.67 -19.52 -2.28
N VAL A 140 -24.38 -18.35 -1.68
CA VAL A 140 -24.94 -17.99 -0.37
C VAL A 140 -26.46 -17.87 -0.47
N ALA A 141 -27.17 -18.59 0.39
CA ALA A 141 -28.63 -18.61 0.35
C ALA A 141 -29.26 -17.20 0.56
N PRO A 142 -30.27 -16.84 -0.24
CA PRO A 142 -30.99 -17.58 -1.27
C PRO A 142 -30.36 -17.53 -2.66
N GLY A 143 -29.18 -16.98 -2.80
CA GLY A 143 -28.46 -16.72 -4.03
C GLY A 143 -28.14 -15.24 -4.19
N ILE A 144 -26.92 -14.92 -4.64
CA ILE A 144 -26.40 -13.55 -4.83
C ILE A 144 -26.13 -13.33 -6.32
N GLN A 145 -26.88 -12.43 -6.94
CA GLN A 145 -26.75 -12.10 -8.36
C GLN A 145 -26.40 -10.61 -8.56
N ASP A 146 -26.91 -9.75 -7.68
CA ASP A 146 -26.73 -8.30 -7.68
C ASP A 146 -26.13 -7.85 -6.33
N PRO A 147 -25.34 -6.75 -6.28
CA PRO A 147 -24.83 -6.19 -5.04
C PRO A 147 -25.86 -6.04 -3.92
N LYS A 148 -27.10 -5.65 -4.23
CA LYS A 148 -28.18 -5.49 -3.23
C LYS A 148 -28.68 -6.81 -2.63
N ASP A 149 -28.40 -7.94 -3.28
CA ASP A 149 -28.80 -9.24 -2.76
C ASP A 149 -28.05 -9.61 -1.46
N ILE A 150 -26.98 -8.90 -1.12
CA ILE A 150 -26.32 -9.04 0.18
C ILE A 150 -27.29 -8.88 1.35
N MET A 151 -28.34 -8.06 1.19
CA MET A 151 -29.41 -7.89 2.18
C MET A 151 -30.24 -9.15 2.42
N LYS A 152 -30.23 -10.09 1.48
CA LYS A 152 -30.94 -11.36 1.55
C LYS A 152 -30.04 -12.48 2.08
N ALA A 153 -28.73 -12.27 2.11
CA ALA A 153 -27.73 -13.28 2.49
C ALA A 153 -27.95 -13.76 3.93
N LYS A 154 -27.95 -15.08 4.12
CA LYS A 154 -28.17 -15.71 5.43
C LYS A 154 -27.09 -16.73 5.75
N GLY A 155 -26.66 -16.76 7.02
CA GLY A 155 -25.83 -17.84 7.55
C GLY A 155 -24.45 -17.92 6.93
N PHE A 156 -23.84 -16.81 6.52
CA PHE A 156 -22.52 -16.78 5.90
C PHE A 156 -21.42 -16.39 6.88
N LYS A 157 -20.20 -16.76 6.53
CA LYS A 157 -18.98 -16.42 7.24
C LYS A 157 -18.20 -15.35 6.44
N ALA A 158 -17.86 -14.27 7.12
CA ALA A 158 -16.97 -13.22 6.60
C ALA A 158 -15.55 -13.47 7.07
N GLY A 159 -14.63 -13.65 6.12
CA GLY A 159 -13.23 -13.94 6.41
C GLY A 159 -12.41 -12.70 6.69
N GLY A 160 -11.41 -12.82 7.55
CA GLY A 160 -10.50 -11.74 7.91
C GLY A 160 -9.12 -12.22 8.30
N LEU A 161 -8.18 -11.27 8.34
CA LEU A 161 -6.79 -11.53 8.69
C LEU A 161 -6.54 -11.35 10.19
N SER A 162 -7.10 -10.28 10.79
CA SER A 162 -6.88 -9.92 12.19
C SER A 162 -8.01 -9.05 12.70
N LEU A 163 -8.41 -9.29 13.95
CA LEU A 163 -9.44 -8.49 14.65
C LEU A 163 -9.18 -6.98 14.58
N ASN A 164 -7.91 -6.59 14.62
CA ASN A 164 -7.47 -5.20 14.73
C ASN A 164 -6.86 -4.67 13.41
N SER A 165 -7.10 -5.31 12.27
CA SER A 165 -6.69 -4.71 11.00
C SER A 165 -7.73 -3.71 10.50
N ALA A 166 -7.30 -2.59 9.93
CA ALA A 166 -8.20 -1.58 9.37
C ALA A 166 -9.20 -2.17 8.39
N LYS A 167 -8.75 -3.08 7.53
CA LYS A 167 -9.58 -3.78 6.54
C LYS A 167 -10.71 -4.56 7.22
N ASP A 168 -10.37 -5.34 8.25
CA ASP A 168 -11.33 -6.23 8.89
C ASP A 168 -12.32 -5.48 9.78
N VAL A 169 -11.87 -4.45 10.48
CA VAL A 169 -12.78 -3.56 11.23
C VAL A 169 -13.72 -2.85 10.27
N ARG A 170 -13.24 -2.37 9.12
CA ARG A 170 -14.03 -1.65 8.12
C ARG A 170 -15.15 -2.51 7.58
N PHE A 171 -14.87 -3.70 7.04
CA PHE A 171 -15.94 -4.51 6.44
C PHE A 171 -16.96 -5.00 7.48
N ARG A 172 -16.53 -5.32 8.70
CA ARG A 172 -17.47 -5.66 9.78
C ARG A 172 -18.41 -4.49 10.10
N LEU A 173 -17.82 -3.28 10.21
CA LEU A 173 -18.59 -2.05 10.41
C LEU A 173 -19.57 -1.80 9.25
N GLN A 174 -19.18 -2.05 8.02
CA GLN A 174 -20.04 -1.95 6.85
C GLN A 174 -21.20 -2.96 6.89
N LEU A 175 -20.92 -4.21 7.24
CA LEU A 175 -21.98 -5.23 7.42
C LEU A 175 -22.92 -4.88 8.57
N ASP A 176 -22.41 -4.33 9.68
CA ASP A 176 -23.22 -3.87 10.82
C ASP A 176 -24.09 -2.65 10.43
N ILE A 177 -23.56 -1.69 9.65
CA ILE A 177 -24.33 -0.54 9.12
C ILE A 177 -25.48 -1.02 8.22
N LEU A 178 -25.24 -2.07 7.41
CA LEU A 178 -26.30 -2.69 6.60
C LEU A 178 -27.26 -3.55 7.42
N GLY A 179 -26.96 -3.82 8.69
CA GLY A 179 -27.79 -4.69 9.55
C GLY A 179 -27.73 -6.16 9.15
N ILE A 180 -26.61 -6.62 8.57
CA ILE A 180 -26.47 -7.99 8.05
C ILE A 180 -25.80 -8.90 9.09
N PRO A 181 -26.52 -9.89 9.66
CA PRO A 181 -25.92 -10.87 10.55
C PRO A 181 -24.88 -11.73 9.84
N HIS A 182 -23.69 -11.82 10.41
CA HIS A 182 -22.59 -12.60 9.86
C HIS A 182 -21.73 -13.24 10.94
N GLN A 183 -21.05 -14.34 10.62
CA GLN A 183 -20.03 -14.91 11.47
C GLN A 183 -18.66 -14.43 10.99
N TYR A 184 -17.91 -13.74 11.85
CA TYR A 184 -16.55 -13.34 11.53
C TYR A 184 -15.57 -14.47 11.83
N VAL A 185 -14.76 -14.85 10.84
CA VAL A 185 -13.69 -15.85 10.92
C VAL A 185 -12.37 -15.17 10.60
N THR A 186 -11.42 -15.21 11.51
CA THR A 186 -10.13 -14.53 11.40
C THR A 186 -8.96 -15.49 11.58
N GLY A 187 -7.75 -15.01 11.31
CA GLY A 187 -6.51 -15.76 11.48
C GLY A 187 -5.87 -16.24 10.19
N TYR A 188 -6.40 -15.84 9.03
CA TYR A 188 -5.70 -16.08 7.77
C TYR A 188 -4.43 -15.23 7.70
N ASN A 189 -3.28 -15.86 7.32
CA ASN A 189 -1.99 -15.18 7.29
C ASN A 189 -1.89 -14.17 6.12
N SER A 190 -2.67 -14.38 5.07
CA SER A 190 -2.68 -13.55 3.88
C SER A 190 -4.04 -13.51 3.20
N ASN A 191 -4.22 -12.55 2.28
CA ASN A 191 -5.39 -12.53 1.41
C ASN A 191 -5.43 -13.77 0.49
N SER A 192 -4.27 -14.35 0.15
CA SER A 192 -4.22 -15.58 -0.64
C SER A 192 -4.83 -16.77 0.09
N ASP A 193 -4.54 -16.91 1.40
CA ASP A 193 -5.10 -17.98 2.22
C ASP A 193 -6.61 -17.81 2.37
N ALA A 194 -7.07 -16.57 2.60
CA ALA A 194 -8.49 -16.27 2.70
C ALA A 194 -9.24 -16.50 1.36
N ARG A 195 -8.61 -16.20 0.21
CA ARG A 195 -9.19 -16.54 -1.12
C ARG A 195 -9.34 -18.05 -1.29
N LEU A 196 -8.32 -18.84 -0.94
CA LEU A 196 -8.40 -20.29 -0.98
C LEU A 196 -9.51 -20.83 -0.07
N ALA A 197 -9.66 -20.28 1.13
CA ALA A 197 -10.75 -20.62 2.03
C ALA A 197 -12.13 -20.29 1.44
N LEU A 198 -12.23 -19.16 0.71
CA LEU A 198 -13.46 -18.79 0.01
C LEU A 198 -13.74 -19.73 -1.18
N GLU A 199 -12.73 -20.09 -1.97
CA GLU A 199 -12.88 -21.09 -3.05
C GLU A 199 -13.39 -22.43 -2.51
N ARG A 200 -12.90 -22.85 -1.33
CA ARG A 200 -13.33 -24.08 -0.63
C ARG A 200 -14.64 -23.97 0.14
N ASN A 201 -15.30 -22.80 0.08
CA ASN A 201 -16.53 -22.50 0.82
C ASN A 201 -16.40 -22.57 2.36
N GLU A 202 -15.19 -22.36 2.89
CA GLU A 202 -14.95 -22.23 4.33
C GLU A 202 -15.43 -20.88 4.85
N ILE A 203 -15.31 -19.83 4.02
CA ILE A 203 -15.90 -18.50 4.17
C ILE A 203 -16.63 -18.11 2.89
N GLN A 204 -17.58 -17.18 2.94
CA GLN A 204 -18.39 -16.81 1.80
C GLN A 204 -18.31 -15.32 1.43
N PHE A 205 -17.76 -14.49 2.30
CA PHE A 205 -17.54 -13.06 2.10
C PHE A 205 -16.11 -12.71 2.44
N PHE A 206 -15.48 -11.87 1.62
CA PHE A 206 -14.13 -11.36 1.86
C PHE A 206 -13.94 -9.98 1.21
N THR A 207 -12.93 -9.24 1.67
CA THR A 207 -12.53 -7.96 1.09
C THR A 207 -11.05 -7.98 0.72
N GLU A 208 -10.70 -7.37 -0.41
CA GLU A 208 -9.33 -7.35 -0.90
C GLU A 208 -9.01 -6.02 -1.60
N GLY A 209 -7.80 -5.50 -1.37
CA GLY A 209 -7.34 -4.29 -2.07
C GLY A 209 -7.37 -4.46 -3.58
N THR A 210 -7.61 -3.35 -4.30
CA THR A 210 -7.79 -3.33 -5.76
C THR A 210 -6.74 -4.06 -6.56
N PRO A 211 -5.42 -4.04 -6.24
CA PRO A 211 -4.44 -4.82 -6.99
C PRO A 211 -4.65 -6.33 -6.92
N GLY A 212 -4.97 -6.85 -5.73
CA GLY A 212 -5.29 -8.26 -5.56
C GLY A 212 -6.62 -8.64 -6.21
N TYR A 213 -7.64 -7.79 -6.05
CA TYR A 213 -8.92 -7.97 -6.72
C TYR A 213 -8.76 -8.03 -8.25
N ARG A 214 -8.08 -7.07 -8.86
CA ARG A 214 -7.88 -6.98 -10.32
C ARG A 214 -7.04 -8.13 -10.87
N SER A 215 -6.01 -8.57 -10.13
CA SER A 215 -5.07 -9.61 -10.60
C SER A 215 -5.50 -11.05 -10.29
N GLN A 216 -6.28 -11.27 -9.23
CA GLN A 216 -6.60 -12.61 -8.74
C GLN A 216 -8.10 -12.92 -8.70
N VAL A 217 -8.92 -11.97 -8.22
CA VAL A 217 -10.36 -12.24 -7.99
C VAL A 217 -11.16 -12.04 -9.28
N GLN A 218 -11.01 -10.89 -9.92
CA GLN A 218 -11.79 -10.52 -11.10
C GLN A 218 -11.58 -11.49 -12.28
N PRO A 219 -10.34 -11.84 -12.71
CA PRO A 219 -10.11 -12.66 -13.89
C PRO A 219 -10.45 -14.14 -13.72
N ARG A 220 -10.56 -14.60 -12.46
CA ARG A 220 -10.86 -16.00 -12.12
C ARG A 220 -12.23 -16.12 -11.47
N MET A 221 -12.36 -15.69 -10.23
CA MET A 221 -13.53 -15.98 -9.40
C MET A 221 -14.80 -15.25 -9.88
N VAL A 222 -14.69 -13.99 -10.32
CA VAL A 222 -15.83 -13.24 -10.89
C VAL A 222 -16.16 -13.76 -12.29
N LYS A 223 -15.16 -13.91 -13.16
CA LYS A 223 -15.34 -14.36 -14.53
C LYS A 223 -15.91 -15.78 -14.61
N GLU A 224 -15.50 -16.67 -13.72
CA GLU A 224 -16.00 -18.04 -13.60
C GLU A 224 -17.35 -18.12 -12.88
N GLY A 225 -17.86 -17.00 -12.37
CA GLY A 225 -19.15 -16.93 -11.72
C GLY A 225 -19.19 -17.49 -10.29
N LEU A 226 -18.03 -17.63 -9.64
CA LEU A 226 -17.98 -18.09 -8.25
C LEU A 226 -18.42 -17.00 -7.25
N VAL A 227 -18.04 -15.74 -7.52
CA VAL A 227 -18.34 -14.61 -6.65
C VAL A 227 -18.98 -13.45 -7.41
N VAL A 228 -19.65 -12.56 -6.66
CA VAL A 228 -20.13 -11.25 -7.10
C VAL A 228 -19.37 -10.18 -6.32
N PRO A 229 -18.81 -9.14 -6.96
CA PRO A 229 -18.38 -7.94 -6.27
C PRO A 229 -19.61 -7.22 -5.71
N VAL A 230 -19.58 -6.86 -4.43
CA VAL A 230 -20.74 -6.29 -3.74
C VAL A 230 -20.62 -4.76 -3.65
N TYR A 231 -19.46 -4.27 -3.17
CA TYR A 231 -19.15 -2.85 -3.10
C TYR A 231 -17.64 -2.64 -3.06
N ALA A 232 -17.24 -1.42 -3.38
CA ALA A 232 -15.89 -0.93 -3.13
C ALA A 232 -15.88 0.02 -1.93
N ASP A 233 -14.76 0.03 -1.19
CA ASP A 233 -14.50 1.08 -0.21
C ASP A 233 -14.37 2.44 -0.91
N GLU A 234 -14.39 3.51 -0.12
CA GLU A 234 -14.32 4.88 -0.58
C GLU A 234 -13.14 5.61 0.05
N LEU A 235 -12.63 6.57 -0.67
CA LEU A 235 -11.73 7.58 -0.14
C LEU A 235 -12.54 8.62 0.63
N VAL A 236 -11.89 9.33 1.54
CA VAL A 236 -12.47 10.47 2.25
C VAL A 236 -11.69 11.72 1.84
N THR A 237 -12.40 12.72 1.37
CA THR A 237 -11.84 14.03 0.97
C THR A 237 -11.46 14.86 2.20
N ALA A 238 -10.74 15.96 2.02
CA ALA A 238 -10.30 16.83 3.11
C ALA A 238 -11.47 17.47 3.89
N ASP A 239 -12.61 17.65 3.23
CA ASP A 239 -13.87 18.14 3.82
C ASP A 239 -14.73 17.04 4.47
N GLY A 240 -14.21 15.80 4.51
CA GLY A 240 -14.85 14.67 5.18
C GLY A 240 -15.93 13.96 4.38
N GLU A 241 -16.03 14.21 3.07
CA GLU A 241 -17.00 13.57 2.21
C GLU A 241 -16.46 12.27 1.58
N PHE A 242 -17.33 11.31 1.36
CA PHE A 242 -16.97 10.09 0.64
C PHE A 242 -16.78 10.36 -0.85
N ARG A 243 -15.68 9.83 -1.39
CA ARG A 243 -15.36 9.88 -2.82
C ARG A 243 -15.15 8.45 -3.34
N PRO A 244 -16.00 7.97 -4.27
CA PRO A 244 -15.79 6.68 -4.92
C PRO A 244 -14.43 6.61 -5.61
N SER A 245 -13.82 5.44 -5.62
CA SER A 245 -12.53 5.22 -6.28
C SER A 245 -12.72 5.06 -7.79
N SER A 246 -11.87 5.75 -8.57
CA SER A 246 -11.79 5.56 -10.01
C SER A 246 -11.14 4.24 -10.44
N GLU A 247 -10.52 3.50 -9.51
CA GLU A 247 -9.90 2.21 -9.80
C GLU A 247 -10.90 1.10 -10.13
N VAL A 248 -12.13 1.22 -9.63
CA VAL A 248 -13.19 0.20 -9.80
C VAL A 248 -14.55 0.87 -10.11
N PRO A 249 -14.65 1.61 -11.23
CA PRO A 249 -15.85 2.39 -11.55
C PRO A 249 -17.10 1.52 -11.80
N ASP A 250 -16.91 0.24 -12.12
CA ASP A 250 -17.99 -0.71 -12.39
C ASP A 250 -18.63 -1.31 -11.14
N ILE A 251 -18.05 -1.04 -9.96
CA ILE A 251 -18.52 -1.57 -8.68
C ILE A 251 -19.08 -0.40 -7.87
N PRO A 252 -20.32 -0.49 -7.36
CA PRO A 252 -20.87 0.57 -6.52
C PRO A 252 -19.98 0.78 -5.28
N SER A 253 -19.78 2.03 -4.90
CA SER A 253 -19.16 2.31 -3.61
C SER A 253 -20.11 1.91 -2.46
N PHE A 254 -19.59 1.75 -1.26
CA PHE A 254 -20.41 1.38 -0.10
C PHE A 254 -21.53 2.40 0.16
N SER A 255 -21.25 3.71 0.04
CA SER A 255 -22.26 4.76 0.21
C SER A 255 -23.32 4.71 -0.89
N GLN A 256 -22.93 4.46 -2.13
CA GLN A 256 -23.87 4.27 -3.25
C GLN A 256 -24.75 3.04 -3.03
N LEU A 257 -24.18 1.90 -2.61
CA LEU A 257 -24.94 0.70 -2.31
C LEU A 257 -25.93 0.96 -1.16
N HIS A 258 -25.48 1.62 -0.08
CA HIS A 258 -26.34 1.99 1.04
C HIS A 258 -27.50 2.88 0.59
N GLN A 259 -27.22 3.91 -0.22
CA GLN A 259 -28.26 4.77 -0.78
C GLN A 259 -29.23 4.03 -1.69
N GLN A 260 -28.74 3.08 -2.50
CA GLN A 260 -29.60 2.23 -3.35
C GLN A 260 -30.52 1.30 -2.55
N ILE A 261 -30.09 0.86 -1.36
CA ILE A 261 -30.86 -0.03 -0.47
C ILE A 261 -31.86 0.77 0.36
N PHE A 262 -31.43 1.84 1.00
CA PHE A 262 -32.21 2.58 2.01
C PHE A 262 -32.79 3.89 1.52
N GLY A 263 -32.51 4.33 0.28
CA GLY A 263 -32.99 5.58 -0.30
C GLY A 263 -32.29 6.84 0.23
N LYS A 264 -31.30 6.69 1.13
CA LYS A 264 -30.56 7.80 1.76
C LYS A 264 -29.14 7.39 2.12
N LEU A 265 -28.26 8.35 2.29
CA LEU A 265 -26.93 8.10 2.88
C LEU A 265 -27.05 7.70 4.35
N GLY A 266 -26.09 6.93 4.80
CA GLY A 266 -26.01 6.57 6.21
C GLY A 266 -25.70 7.77 7.11
N SER A 267 -25.95 7.61 8.40
CA SER A 267 -25.68 8.61 9.43
C SER A 267 -25.52 7.95 10.80
N GLY A 268 -25.07 8.70 11.78
CA GLY A 268 -24.90 8.24 13.14
C GLY A 268 -23.51 7.67 13.45
N PRO A 269 -23.29 7.15 14.68
CA PRO A 269 -21.95 6.83 15.17
C PRO A 269 -21.18 5.81 14.34
N LEU A 270 -21.82 4.77 13.84
CA LEU A 270 -21.17 3.75 13.00
C LEU A 270 -20.73 4.32 11.65
N TRP A 271 -21.53 5.22 11.07
CA TRP A 271 -21.18 5.91 9.83
C TRP A 271 -19.99 6.84 9.99
N GLU A 272 -19.94 7.60 11.09
CA GLU A 272 -18.81 8.48 11.40
C GLU A 272 -17.53 7.67 11.70
N ALA A 273 -17.66 6.52 12.38
CA ALA A 273 -16.56 5.59 12.57
C ALA A 273 -16.04 5.04 11.23
N LEU A 274 -16.94 4.71 10.29
CA LEU A 274 -16.55 4.29 8.93
C LEU A 274 -15.79 5.39 8.18
N LYS A 275 -16.24 6.65 8.25
CA LYS A 275 -15.52 7.79 7.68
C LYS A 275 -14.12 7.90 8.27
N THR A 276 -14.00 7.81 9.59
CA THR A 276 -12.71 7.90 10.30
C THR A 276 -11.75 6.79 9.85
N ILE A 277 -12.20 5.56 9.73
CA ILE A 277 -11.36 4.45 9.26
C ILE A 277 -10.97 4.66 7.78
N ASN A 278 -11.88 5.17 6.95
CA ASN A 278 -11.64 5.37 5.53
C ASN A 278 -10.58 6.46 5.24
N VAL A 279 -10.32 7.40 6.16
CA VAL A 279 -9.18 8.31 6.05
C VAL A 279 -7.87 7.57 5.86
N THR A 280 -7.71 6.36 6.42
CA THR A 280 -6.51 5.54 6.24
C THR A 280 -6.28 5.08 4.80
N HIS A 281 -7.27 5.18 3.91
CA HIS A 281 -7.13 4.87 2.49
C HIS A 281 -6.23 5.84 1.72
N ALA A 282 -6.14 7.11 2.15
CA ALA A 282 -5.21 8.08 1.57
C ALA A 282 -3.75 7.67 1.74
N MET A 283 -3.47 6.80 2.72
CA MET A 283 -2.16 6.27 3.04
C MET A 283 -2.18 4.74 3.10
N GLN A 284 -2.85 4.12 2.14
CA GLN A 284 -3.03 2.66 2.14
C GLN A 284 -1.71 1.93 1.93
N ARG A 285 -0.82 2.49 1.12
CA ARG A 285 0.55 2.01 0.95
C ARG A 285 1.52 3.13 1.29
N ILE A 286 2.53 2.80 2.05
CA ILE A 286 3.53 3.76 2.49
C ILE A 286 4.91 3.17 2.28
N ALA A 287 5.72 3.92 1.53
CA ALA A 287 7.15 3.69 1.44
C ALA A 287 7.85 4.58 2.49
N LYS A 288 8.67 3.97 3.36
CA LYS A 288 9.42 4.68 4.39
C LYS A 288 10.69 3.93 4.77
N VAL A 289 11.63 4.64 5.37
CA VAL A 289 12.87 4.08 5.90
C VAL A 289 13.03 4.35 7.38
N SER A 290 13.95 3.62 8.02
CA SER A 290 14.19 3.67 9.46
C SER A 290 14.49 5.10 9.95
N PRO A 291 14.13 5.44 11.21
CA PRO A 291 14.60 6.66 11.84
C PRO A 291 16.13 6.77 11.78
N GLY A 292 16.66 7.96 11.49
CA GLY A 292 18.11 8.18 11.39
C GLY A 292 18.76 7.77 10.06
N THR A 293 18.00 7.35 9.05
CA THR A 293 18.52 7.11 7.70
C THR A 293 19.20 8.36 7.14
N PRO A 294 20.40 8.24 6.49
CA PRO A 294 21.12 9.38 5.93
C PRO A 294 20.26 10.17 4.93
N ALA A 295 20.37 11.51 5.00
CA ALA A 295 19.59 12.41 4.16
C ALA A 295 19.79 12.16 2.66
N GLU A 296 21.00 11.80 2.23
CA GLU A 296 21.32 11.44 0.83
C GLU A 296 20.58 10.19 0.36
N ALA A 297 20.43 9.17 1.23
CA ALA A 297 19.65 7.98 0.92
C ALA A 297 18.16 8.30 0.78
N VAL A 298 17.63 9.13 1.70
CA VAL A 298 16.23 9.61 1.64
C VAL A 298 15.99 10.43 0.37
N ALA A 299 16.90 11.34 0.03
CA ALA A 299 16.79 12.17 -1.17
C ALA A 299 16.83 11.32 -2.46
N ALA A 300 17.66 10.28 -2.48
CA ALA A 300 17.74 9.39 -3.64
C ALA A 300 16.49 8.51 -3.82
N LEU A 301 15.76 8.21 -2.74
CA LEU A 301 14.50 7.44 -2.78
C LEU A 301 13.27 8.28 -3.16
N ARG A 302 13.31 9.61 -2.97
CA ARG A 302 12.25 10.58 -3.32
C ARG A 302 12.38 11.04 -4.77
#